data_3977dd8c2051be09ac0d22d90549f996
#
_entry.id   3977dd8c2051be09ac0d22d90549f996
#
_cell.length_a   1.000
_cell.length_b   1.000
_cell.length_c   1.000
_cell.angle_alpha   90.00
_cell.angle_beta   90.00
_cell.angle_gamma   90.00
#
_symmetry.space_group_name_H-M   'P 1'
#
loop_
_entity.id
_entity.type
_entity.pdbx_description
1 polymer ?
#
loop_
_entity_poly.entity_id
_entity_poly.type
_entity_poly.pdbx_seq_one_letter_code
_entity_poly.pdbx_strand_id
1 'polypeptide(L)'
;MPLTREFKETVQARLRADRKYRKELLREGVECLLAGDLDTGKAVLRDYINATIGFEELSRRTKRPAKSLMRMLSPSGNPQARNLFEVIHHL
;
A
#
# COMPACT_ATOMS: atom_id res chain seq x y z
N MET A 1 0.24 -14.72 -10.68
CA MET A 1 -0.17 -14.23 -11.99
C MET A 1 -0.09 -12.72 -12.02
N PRO A 2 0.64 -12.13 -12.96
CA PRO A 2 0.72 -10.67 -13.01
C PRO A 2 -0.66 -10.09 -13.38
N LEU A 3 -1.05 -9.04 -12.66
CA LEU A 3 -2.30 -8.34 -12.94
C LEU A 3 -2.15 -7.51 -14.22
N THR A 4 -3.16 -7.55 -15.07
CA THR A 4 -3.18 -6.70 -16.25
C THR A 4 -3.35 -5.24 -15.84
N ARG A 5 -2.94 -4.31 -16.70
CA ARG A 5 -3.13 -2.88 -16.49
C ARG A 5 -4.61 -2.53 -16.30
N GLU A 6 -5.46 -3.12 -17.13
CA GLU A 6 -6.91 -2.91 -17.07
C GLU A 6 -7.51 -3.37 -15.74
N PHE A 7 -7.06 -4.52 -15.25
CA PHE A 7 -7.50 -5.03 -13.95
C PHE A 7 -7.08 -4.10 -12.82
N LYS A 8 -5.84 -3.62 -12.83
CA LYS A 8 -5.35 -2.67 -11.83
C LYS A 8 -6.14 -1.37 -11.84
N GLU A 9 -6.44 -0.84 -13.02
CA GLU A 9 -7.24 0.38 -13.14
C GLU A 9 -8.65 0.18 -12.59
N THR A 10 -9.26 -0.97 -12.82
CA THR A 10 -10.58 -1.31 -12.28
C THR A 10 -10.55 -1.37 -10.75
N VAL A 11 -9.54 -2.03 -10.17
CA VAL A 11 -9.37 -2.11 -8.72
C VAL A 11 -9.16 -0.71 -8.13
N GLN A 12 -8.34 0.11 -8.75
CA GLN A 12 -8.09 1.47 -8.27
C GLN A 12 -9.35 2.34 -8.34
N ALA A 13 -10.13 2.22 -9.42
CA ALA A 13 -11.39 2.94 -9.55
C ALA A 13 -12.36 2.55 -8.43
N ARG A 14 -12.46 1.26 -8.12
CA ARG A 14 -13.31 0.77 -7.05
C ARG A 14 -12.84 1.26 -5.69
N LEU A 15 -11.53 1.29 -5.47
CA LEU A 15 -10.96 1.80 -4.22
C LEU A 15 -11.31 3.27 -4.00
N ARG A 16 -11.34 4.08 -5.06
CA ARG A 16 -11.71 5.48 -4.94
C ARG A 16 -13.20 5.68 -4.65
N ALA A 17 -14.03 4.82 -5.21
CA ALA A 17 -15.50 4.96 -5.15
C ALA A 17 -16.12 4.33 -3.91
N ASP A 18 -15.52 3.29 -3.34
CA ASP A 18 -16.11 2.48 -2.30
C ASP A 18 -15.25 2.48 -1.03
N ARG A 19 -15.71 3.23 -0.02
CA ARG A 19 -15.03 3.36 1.26
C ARG A 19 -14.91 2.02 2.00
N LYS A 20 -15.95 1.20 1.95
CA LYS A 20 -15.94 -0.11 2.60
C LYS A 20 -14.91 -1.02 1.96
N TYR A 21 -14.83 -0.99 0.64
CA TYR A 21 -13.85 -1.77 -0.10
C TYR A 21 -12.43 -1.34 0.25
N ARG A 22 -12.20 -0.03 0.39
CA ARG A 22 -10.88 0.48 0.83
C ARG A 22 -10.47 -0.08 2.19
N LYS A 23 -11.37 -0.06 3.14
CA LYS A 23 -11.09 -0.58 4.49
C LYS A 23 -10.77 -2.07 4.45
N GLU A 24 -11.53 -2.82 3.68
CA GLU A 24 -11.31 -4.27 3.57
C GLU A 24 -9.97 -4.59 2.90
N LEU A 25 -9.60 -3.83 1.87
CA LEU A 25 -8.33 -4.04 1.19
C LEU A 25 -7.14 -3.67 2.10
N LEU A 26 -7.23 -2.57 2.82
CA LEU A 26 -6.19 -2.19 3.78
C LEU A 26 -6.03 -3.27 4.85
N ARG A 27 -7.14 -3.76 5.38
CA ARG A 27 -7.13 -4.85 6.36
C ARG A 27 -6.49 -6.10 5.81
N GLU A 28 -6.80 -6.47 4.57
CA GLU A 28 -6.21 -7.64 3.92
C GLU A 28 -4.70 -7.49 3.79
N GLY A 29 -4.22 -6.31 3.38
CA GLY A 29 -2.79 -6.04 3.31
C GLY A 29 -2.10 -6.20 4.65
N VAL A 30 -2.68 -5.66 5.71
CA VAL A 30 -2.14 -5.79 7.06
C VAL A 30 -2.16 -7.24 7.52
N GLU A 31 -3.23 -7.97 7.26
CA GLU A 31 -3.32 -9.40 7.60
C GLU A 31 -2.26 -10.23 6.90
N CYS A 32 -1.97 -9.94 5.63
CA CYS A 32 -0.89 -10.60 4.91
C CYS A 32 0.45 -10.36 5.61
N LEU A 33 0.74 -9.14 6.03
CA LEU A 33 1.97 -8.82 6.74
C LEU A 33 2.06 -9.60 8.05
N LEU A 34 0.98 -9.66 8.80
CA LEU A 34 0.93 -10.37 10.07
C LEU A 34 1.07 -11.88 9.89
N ALA A 35 0.64 -12.41 8.75
CA ALA A 35 0.78 -13.81 8.41
C ALA A 35 2.17 -14.17 7.87
N GLY A 36 3.05 -13.18 7.72
CA GLY A 36 4.38 -13.38 7.20
C GLY A 36 4.48 -13.32 5.67
N ASP A 37 3.38 -13.03 4.99
CA ASP A 37 3.38 -12.85 3.53
C ASP A 37 3.71 -11.40 3.19
N LEU A 38 4.98 -11.07 3.31
CA LEU A 38 5.46 -9.71 3.15
C LEU A 38 5.28 -9.20 1.73
N ASP A 39 5.52 -10.04 0.73
CA ASP A 39 5.45 -9.63 -0.67
C ASP A 39 4.02 -9.24 -1.07
N THR A 40 3.05 -10.06 -0.72
CA THR A 40 1.63 -9.76 -0.98
C THR A 40 1.19 -8.53 -0.19
N GLY A 41 1.54 -8.45 1.08
CA GLY A 41 1.20 -7.32 1.93
C GLY A 41 1.73 -5.99 1.38
N LYS A 42 2.99 -5.97 0.96
CA LYS A 42 3.59 -4.77 0.36
C LYS A 42 2.87 -4.38 -0.94
N ALA A 43 2.56 -5.35 -1.79
CA ALA A 43 1.87 -5.09 -3.05
C ALA A 43 0.48 -4.50 -2.82
N VAL A 44 -0.27 -5.04 -1.88
CA VAL A 44 -1.61 -4.54 -1.53
C VAL A 44 -1.52 -3.12 -0.98
N LEU A 45 -0.59 -2.86 -0.07
CA LEU A 45 -0.41 -1.51 0.49
C LEU A 45 -0.01 -0.50 -0.57
N ARG A 46 0.87 -0.88 -1.49
CA ARG A 46 1.29 -0.02 -2.59
C ARG A 46 0.11 0.38 -3.47
N ASP A 47 -0.71 -0.59 -3.85
CA ASP A 47 -1.90 -0.32 -4.67
C ASP A 47 -2.92 0.54 -3.91
N TYR A 48 -3.10 0.28 -2.63
CA TYR A 48 -3.97 1.07 -1.76
C TYR A 48 -3.51 2.54 -1.70
N ILE A 49 -2.21 2.77 -1.47
CA ILE A 49 -1.67 4.12 -1.39
C ILE A 49 -1.86 4.86 -2.72
N ASN A 50 -1.55 4.21 -3.84
CA ASN A 50 -1.72 4.83 -5.16
C ASN A 50 -3.16 5.20 -5.47
N ALA A 51 -4.12 4.43 -4.96
CA ALA A 51 -5.53 4.66 -5.22
C ALA A 51 -6.19 5.64 -4.23
N THR A 52 -5.54 5.93 -3.12
CA THR A 52 -6.11 6.78 -2.05
C THR A 52 -5.30 8.06 -1.85
N ILE A 53 -4.40 8.05 -0.89
CA ILE A 53 -3.65 9.24 -0.47
C ILE A 53 -2.54 9.62 -1.47
N GLY A 54 -1.94 8.65 -2.15
CA GLY A 54 -0.78 8.86 -3.01
C GLY A 54 0.52 9.00 -2.23
N PHE A 55 1.65 8.70 -2.88
CA PHE A 55 2.95 8.73 -2.22
C PHE A 55 3.43 10.14 -1.87
N GLU A 56 3.02 11.14 -2.64
CA GLU A 56 3.39 12.53 -2.36
C GLU A 56 2.78 13.02 -1.05
N GLU A 57 1.49 12.78 -0.85
CA GLU A 57 0.83 13.16 0.40
C GLU A 57 1.34 12.32 1.57
N LEU A 58 1.58 11.03 1.35
CA LEU A 58 2.15 10.17 2.37
C LEU A 58 3.55 10.65 2.77
N SER A 59 4.35 11.10 1.79
CA SER A 59 5.65 11.70 2.03
C SER A 59 5.55 12.90 2.97
N ARG A 60 4.59 13.77 2.71
CA ARG A 60 4.35 14.95 3.56
C ARG A 60 4.00 14.57 4.99
N ARG A 61 3.13 13.59 5.15
CA ARG A 61 2.65 13.16 6.47
C ARG A 61 3.72 12.45 7.29
N THR A 62 4.53 11.63 6.62
CA THR A 62 5.58 10.85 7.30
C THR A 62 6.91 11.60 7.39
N LYS A 63 7.06 12.69 6.66
CA LYS A 63 8.31 13.44 6.53
C LYS A 63 9.44 12.56 5.98
N ARG A 64 9.09 11.62 5.10
CA ARG A 64 10.02 10.74 4.42
C ARG A 64 9.93 10.99 2.92
N PRO A 65 11.05 10.93 2.17
CA PRO A 65 10.98 11.08 0.71
C PRO A 65 10.06 10.06 0.06
N ALA A 66 9.28 10.51 -0.93
CA ALA A 66 8.37 9.61 -1.65
C ALA A 66 9.11 8.41 -2.26
N LYS A 67 10.30 8.63 -2.81
CA LYS A 67 11.12 7.55 -3.37
C LYS A 67 11.50 6.50 -2.33
N SER A 68 11.78 6.92 -1.11
CA SER A 68 12.10 6.00 -0.01
C SER A 68 10.88 5.14 0.35
N LEU A 69 9.70 5.75 0.37
CA LEU A 69 8.45 5.03 0.65
C LEU A 69 8.14 4.03 -0.46
N MET A 70 8.30 4.43 -1.72
CA MET A 70 8.10 3.53 -2.86
C MET A 70 9.07 2.35 -2.82
N ARG A 71 10.34 2.61 -2.49
CA ARG A 71 11.35 1.56 -2.37
C ARG A 71 11.03 0.59 -1.24
N MET A 72 10.58 1.13 -0.11
CA MET A 72 10.18 0.32 1.05
C MET A 72 9.11 -0.71 0.69
N LEU A 73 8.15 -0.33 -0.15
CA LEU A 73 7.03 -1.18 -0.55
C LEU A 73 7.24 -1.87 -1.89
N SER A 74 8.43 -1.74 -2.50
CA SER A 74 8.77 -2.44 -3.74
C SER A 74 9.04 -3.92 -3.47
N PRO A 75 9.00 -4.77 -4.53
CA PRO A 75 9.30 -6.20 -4.36
C PRO A 75 10.65 -6.48 -3.73
N SER A 76 11.66 -5.65 -4.01
CA SER A 76 13.01 -5.81 -3.44
C SER A 76 13.19 -5.09 -2.11
N GLY A 77 12.20 -4.32 -1.67
CA GLY A 77 12.28 -3.58 -0.41
C GLY A 77 12.21 -4.50 0.79
N ASN A 78 12.96 -4.17 1.83
CA ASN A 78 12.94 -4.91 3.09
C ASN A 78 12.78 -3.90 4.24
N PRO A 79 11.56 -3.38 4.46
CA PRO A 79 11.34 -2.34 5.45
C PRO A 79 11.48 -2.87 6.87
N GLN A 80 12.00 -2.04 7.76
CA GLN A 80 11.95 -2.33 9.18
C GLN A 80 10.50 -2.22 9.66
N ALA A 81 10.13 -3.06 10.62
CA ALA A 81 8.77 -3.08 11.16
C ALA A 81 8.31 -1.71 11.65
N ARG A 82 9.18 -0.97 12.34
CA ARG A 82 8.86 0.37 12.82
C ARG A 82 8.43 1.30 11.68
N ASN A 83 9.19 1.28 10.58
CA ASN A 83 8.90 2.14 9.43
C ASN A 83 7.62 1.72 8.73
N LEU A 84 7.40 0.43 8.62
CA LEU A 84 6.20 -0.12 8.00
C LEU A 84 4.94 0.25 8.79
N PHE A 85 4.97 0.09 10.11
CA PHE A 85 3.84 0.46 10.96
C PHE A 85 3.60 1.96 10.99
N GLU A 86 4.64 2.77 10.88
CA GLU A 86 4.49 4.22 10.75
C GLU A 86 3.71 4.59 9.48
N VAL A 87 4.04 3.94 8.36
CA VAL A 87 3.31 4.15 7.10
C VAL A 87 1.85 3.74 7.28
N ILE A 88 1.60 2.55 7.81
CA ILE A 88 0.23 2.04 8.02
C ILE A 88 -0.59 2.98 8.90
N HIS A 89 0.02 3.56 9.90
CA HIS A 89 -0.64 4.50 10.82
C HIS A 89 -1.24 5.71 10.07
N HIS A 90 -0.64 6.11 8.95
CA HIS A 90 -1.11 7.24 8.16
C HIS A 90 -2.13 6.85 7.08
N LEU A 91 -2.48 5.60 6.97
CA LEU A 91 -3.44 5.12 5.99
C LEU A 91 -4.83 5.00 6.58
#